data_7bc53c0a7ec39f07fd39ffd969a53191
#
_entry.id   7bc53c0a7ec39f07fd39ffd969a53191
#
_cell.length_a   1.000
_cell.length_b   1.000
_cell.length_c   1.000
_cell.angle_alpha   90.00
_cell.angle_beta   90.00
_cell.angle_gamma   90.00
#
_symmetry.space_group_name_H-M   'P 1'
#
loop_
_entity.id
_entity.type
_entity.pdbx_description
1 polymer ?
#
loop_
_entity_poly.entity_id
_entity_poly.type
_entity_poly.pdbx_seq_one_letter_code
_entity_poly.pdbx_strand_id
1 'polypeptide(L)'
;MSETLKVDPGALDDAVEHPLWRRALVWGLPIAFTLGWLIFVLVAGHFDRVADNWRAALTMVFGSFVAGSTPQGGGAVAFPVFTKILDIPASVARSFGLIVQATGMMMASASILLSGRRIDWKALGLGVGGASVGFLVGLFALGDPSTPFWESRIDPAFVKVSFTLIIFAVALIVRLCAGKKSERYKVDDWGTRSVSTMLSFAFIGGLFSSLAGSGADVMLFVFLVLIAHVNPKVAIPTSIITMAVVSTLGLAIIGLWHGQLDIGLSGDQVVSVAGEAFGPESATRFDLFGIWLAAAPIVVWGAPLGAWVAAKVSERTVIIFVAVMAMLEVATTAIFLDQLHSDVVLAGFAIVGLLMTWWAVNRLARLSSWIMKP
;
A
#
# COMPACT_ATOMS: atom_id res chain seq x y z
N MET A 1 -3.26 -48.38 12.94
CA MET A 1 -4.22 -47.34 12.50
C MET A 1 -4.09 -46.16 13.46
N SER A 2 -3.17 -45.25 13.19
CA SER A 2 -3.02 -44.02 13.97
C SER A 2 -3.63 -42.90 13.13
N GLU A 3 -4.82 -42.47 13.50
CA GLU A 3 -5.37 -41.18 13.03
C GLU A 3 -4.47 -40.08 13.53
N THR A 4 -3.59 -39.55 12.68
CA THR A 4 -2.94 -38.30 12.93
C THR A 4 -4.02 -37.20 12.89
N LEU A 5 -4.44 -36.73 14.06
CA LEU A 5 -5.24 -35.54 14.21
C LEU A 5 -4.56 -34.42 13.39
N LYS A 6 -5.13 -34.08 12.23
CA LYS A 6 -4.79 -32.86 11.50
C LYS A 6 -5.25 -31.66 12.34
N VAL A 7 -4.39 -31.24 13.27
CA VAL A 7 -4.61 -30.00 14.00
C VAL A 7 -4.53 -28.87 12.98
N ASP A 8 -5.62 -28.13 12.83
CA ASP A 8 -5.62 -26.93 12.00
C ASP A 8 -4.52 -25.98 12.52
N PRO A 9 -3.47 -25.71 11.72
CA PRO A 9 -2.39 -24.82 12.17
C PRO A 9 -2.87 -23.41 12.52
N GLY A 10 -4.04 -22.98 12.01
CA GLY A 10 -4.68 -21.72 12.39
C GLY A 10 -5.22 -21.74 13.81
N ALA A 11 -5.66 -22.90 14.31
CA ALA A 11 -6.13 -23.05 15.70
C ALA A 11 -4.99 -23.00 16.73
N LEU A 12 -3.73 -23.24 16.30
CA LEU A 12 -2.56 -23.11 17.18
C LEU A 12 -2.15 -21.65 17.41
N ASP A 13 -2.41 -20.76 16.46
CA ASP A 13 -2.11 -19.34 16.61
C ASP A 13 -3.07 -18.64 17.58
N ASP A 14 -4.32 -19.13 17.68
CA ASP A 14 -5.30 -18.63 18.67
C ASP A 14 -5.06 -19.20 20.08
N ALA A 15 -4.28 -20.28 20.21
CA ALA A 15 -4.02 -20.95 21.48
C ALA A 15 -2.74 -20.45 22.20
N VAL A 16 -1.89 -19.64 21.56
CA VAL A 16 -0.74 -19.06 22.22
C VAL A 16 -1.20 -17.85 23.05
N GLU A 17 -1.33 -18.05 24.36
CA GLU A 17 -1.57 -16.94 25.30
C GLU A 17 -0.38 -15.97 25.25
N HIS A 18 -0.55 -14.89 24.49
CA HIS A 18 0.45 -13.83 24.49
C HIS A 18 0.46 -13.11 25.84
N PRO A 19 1.65 -12.82 26.40
CA PRO A 19 1.77 -12.11 27.66
C PRO A 19 0.98 -10.80 27.62
N LEU A 20 0.34 -10.46 28.75
CA LEU A 20 -0.57 -9.29 28.87
C LEU A 20 0.06 -7.99 28.38
N TRP A 21 1.38 -7.82 28.56
CA TRP A 21 2.08 -6.62 28.11
C TRP A 21 2.07 -6.47 26.58
N ARG A 22 2.11 -7.57 25.80
CA ARG A 22 2.01 -7.50 24.32
C ARG A 22 0.63 -7.04 23.90
N ARG A 23 -0.43 -7.58 24.52
CA ARG A 23 -1.81 -7.14 24.26
C ARG A 23 -2.01 -5.67 24.64
N ALA A 24 -1.43 -5.24 25.74
CA ALA A 24 -1.47 -3.84 26.17
C ALA A 24 -0.76 -2.91 25.15
N LEU A 25 0.39 -3.32 24.60
CA LEU A 25 1.11 -2.53 23.61
C LEU A 25 0.38 -2.43 22.26
N VAL A 26 -0.31 -3.47 21.81
CA VAL A 26 -1.07 -3.45 20.55
C VAL A 26 -2.07 -2.28 20.54
N TRP A 27 -2.75 -2.03 21.64
CA TRP A 27 -3.72 -0.93 21.77
C TRP A 27 -3.12 0.32 22.42
N GLY A 28 -2.11 0.17 23.26
CA GLY A 28 -1.42 1.26 23.91
C GLY A 28 -0.66 2.18 22.96
N LEU A 29 -0.06 1.63 21.90
CA LEU A 29 0.66 2.43 20.89
C LEU A 29 -0.28 3.40 20.12
N PRO A 30 -1.44 2.97 19.58
CA PRO A 30 -2.40 3.90 19.00
C PRO A 30 -2.90 4.96 19.98
N ILE A 31 -3.17 4.58 21.23
CA ILE A 31 -3.59 5.52 22.29
C ILE A 31 -2.50 6.56 22.52
N ALA A 32 -1.25 6.13 22.74
CA ALA A 32 -0.13 7.02 22.99
C ALA A 32 0.11 7.98 21.83
N PHE A 33 0.05 7.47 20.58
CA PHE A 33 0.15 8.30 19.39
C PHE A 33 -0.98 9.36 19.32
N THR A 34 -2.22 8.94 19.54
CA THR A 34 -3.38 9.85 19.47
C THR A 34 -3.32 10.92 20.55
N LEU A 35 -2.89 10.59 21.76
CA LEU A 35 -2.69 11.58 22.83
C LEU A 35 -1.56 12.56 22.50
N GLY A 36 -0.42 12.05 22.00
CA GLY A 36 0.68 12.88 21.55
C GLY A 36 0.29 13.81 20.40
N TRP A 37 -0.46 13.29 19.42
CA TRP A 37 -1.02 14.06 18.32
C TRP A 37 -1.97 15.16 18.82
N LEU A 38 -2.89 14.83 19.74
CA LEU A 38 -3.83 15.79 20.29
C LEU A 38 -3.11 16.92 21.02
N ILE A 39 -2.14 16.57 21.87
CA ILE A 39 -1.30 17.56 22.58
C ILE A 39 -0.57 18.45 21.56
N PHE A 40 0.03 17.85 20.53
CA PHE A 40 0.74 18.58 19.48
C PHE A 40 -0.19 19.57 18.75
N VAL A 41 -1.36 19.12 18.29
CA VAL A 41 -2.33 19.97 17.56
C VAL A 41 -2.80 21.13 18.44
N LEU A 42 -3.06 20.88 19.73
CA LEU A 42 -3.51 21.92 20.67
C LEU A 42 -2.40 22.93 20.99
N VAL A 43 -1.18 22.46 21.28
CA VAL A 43 -0.06 23.31 21.66
C VAL A 43 0.47 24.14 20.48
N ALA A 44 0.53 23.53 19.28
CA ALA A 44 0.97 24.19 18.06
C ALA A 44 -0.12 25.02 17.38
N GLY A 45 -1.38 24.95 17.84
CA GLY A 45 -2.49 25.72 17.25
C GLY A 45 -2.91 25.25 15.86
N HIS A 46 -2.72 23.97 15.53
CA HIS A 46 -2.99 23.43 14.19
C HIS A 46 -4.43 22.90 14.00
N PHE A 47 -5.36 23.30 14.86
CA PHE A 47 -6.73 22.79 14.78
C PHE A 47 -7.43 23.17 13.47
N ASP A 48 -7.24 24.37 12.97
CA ASP A 48 -7.81 24.84 11.70
C ASP A 48 -7.26 24.02 10.53
N ARG A 49 -5.95 23.71 10.51
CA ARG A 49 -5.33 22.85 9.49
C ARG A 49 -5.94 21.45 9.46
N VAL A 50 -6.27 20.89 10.63
CA VAL A 50 -6.98 19.59 10.72
C VAL A 50 -8.40 19.71 10.19
N ALA A 51 -9.11 20.77 10.57
CA ALA A 51 -10.50 20.99 10.16
C ALA A 51 -10.62 21.22 8.65
N ASP A 52 -9.73 22.00 8.05
CA ASP A 52 -9.72 22.28 6.60
C ASP A 52 -9.47 21.02 5.76
N ASN A 53 -8.73 20.05 6.31
CA ASN A 53 -8.36 18.82 5.62
C ASN A 53 -9.24 17.61 5.99
N TRP A 54 -10.46 17.83 6.51
CA TRP A 54 -11.36 16.75 6.95
C TRP A 54 -11.68 15.68 5.88
N ARG A 55 -11.64 16.06 4.58
CA ARG A 55 -11.86 15.13 3.47
C ARG A 55 -10.82 14.02 3.41
N ALA A 56 -9.55 14.34 3.74
CA ALA A 56 -8.49 13.35 3.85
C ALA A 56 -8.76 12.40 5.04
N ALA A 57 -9.16 12.96 6.18
CA ALA A 57 -9.56 12.18 7.34
C ALA A 57 -10.67 11.18 7.01
N LEU A 58 -11.75 11.65 6.36
CA LEU A 58 -12.88 10.82 5.95
C LEU A 58 -12.45 9.71 4.97
N THR A 59 -11.63 10.03 3.97
CA THR A 59 -11.09 9.04 3.04
C THR A 59 -10.32 7.95 3.78
N MET A 60 -9.55 8.32 4.80
CA MET A 60 -8.71 7.39 5.53
C MET A 60 -9.46 6.59 6.61
N VAL A 61 -10.71 6.89 6.93
CA VAL A 61 -11.57 5.99 7.75
C VAL A 61 -11.65 4.62 7.08
N PHE A 62 -11.93 4.58 5.79
CA PHE A 62 -11.98 3.34 5.03
C PHE A 62 -10.60 2.92 4.51
N GLY A 63 -9.81 3.86 4.00
CA GLY A 63 -8.50 3.59 3.41
C GLY A 63 -7.52 2.94 4.38
N SER A 64 -7.51 3.34 5.65
CA SER A 64 -6.63 2.74 6.65
C SER A 64 -7.03 1.31 7.03
N PHE A 65 -8.33 1.02 7.09
CA PHE A 65 -8.81 -0.34 7.30
C PHE A 65 -8.38 -1.26 6.14
N VAL A 66 -8.54 -0.80 4.90
CA VAL A 66 -8.05 -1.52 3.70
C VAL A 66 -6.55 -1.74 3.76
N ALA A 67 -5.78 -0.70 4.18
CA ALA A 67 -4.33 -0.78 4.31
C ALA A 67 -3.86 -1.90 5.25
N GLY A 68 -4.55 -2.12 6.34
CA GLY A 68 -4.21 -3.15 7.31
C GLY A 68 -4.78 -4.54 6.99
N SER A 69 -5.82 -4.61 6.17
CA SER A 69 -6.54 -5.86 5.89
C SER A 69 -6.21 -6.50 4.55
N THR A 70 -5.58 -5.76 3.64
CA THR A 70 -5.30 -6.22 2.27
C THR A 70 -3.86 -5.93 1.85
N PRO A 71 -3.36 -6.62 0.84
CA PRO A 71 -2.04 -6.33 0.26
C PRO A 71 -2.04 -5.14 -0.70
N GLN A 72 -3.15 -4.41 -0.82
CA GLN A 72 -3.27 -3.26 -1.73
C GLN A 72 -2.84 -1.95 -1.05
N GLY A 73 -2.68 -1.97 0.27
CA GLY A 73 -2.31 -0.78 1.02
C GLY A 73 -3.40 0.29 1.07
N GLY A 74 -3.15 1.35 1.83
CA GLY A 74 -4.04 2.52 1.90
C GLY A 74 -4.07 3.33 0.60
N GLY A 75 -3.02 3.21 -0.21
CA GLY A 75 -2.90 3.85 -1.51
C GLY A 75 -3.98 3.41 -2.49
N ALA A 76 -4.45 2.15 -2.41
CA ALA A 76 -5.55 1.67 -3.25
C ALA A 76 -6.88 2.40 -3.04
N VAL A 77 -7.05 3.07 -1.92
CA VAL A 77 -8.22 3.93 -1.65
C VAL A 77 -7.85 5.41 -1.77
N ALA A 78 -6.76 5.82 -1.13
CA ALA A 78 -6.37 7.22 -1.08
C ALA A 78 -6.01 7.79 -2.47
N PHE A 79 -5.19 7.07 -3.25
CA PHE A 79 -4.73 7.55 -4.55
C PHE A 79 -5.89 7.80 -5.53
N PRO A 80 -6.82 6.83 -5.78
CA PRO A 80 -7.96 7.10 -6.66
C PRO A 80 -8.92 8.15 -6.12
N VAL A 81 -9.22 8.17 -4.82
CA VAL A 81 -10.10 9.21 -4.26
C VAL A 81 -9.50 10.59 -4.43
N PHE A 82 -8.22 10.76 -4.11
CA PHE A 82 -7.57 12.05 -4.27
C PHE A 82 -7.44 12.48 -5.73
N THR A 83 -7.01 11.58 -6.60
CA THR A 83 -6.70 11.96 -8.00
C THR A 83 -7.90 11.98 -8.94
N LYS A 84 -9.01 11.28 -8.60
CA LYS A 84 -10.17 11.14 -9.49
C LYS A 84 -11.45 11.82 -8.95
N ILE A 85 -11.54 11.99 -7.63
CA ILE A 85 -12.74 12.58 -6.99
C ILE A 85 -12.44 13.96 -6.41
N LEU A 86 -11.25 14.15 -5.83
CA LEU A 86 -10.84 15.42 -5.21
C LEU A 86 -9.95 16.27 -6.12
N ASP A 87 -9.64 15.80 -7.35
CA ASP A 87 -8.79 16.46 -8.34
C ASP A 87 -7.42 16.92 -7.80
N ILE A 88 -6.89 16.17 -6.82
CA ILE A 88 -5.57 16.44 -6.24
C ILE A 88 -4.49 15.88 -7.19
N PRO A 89 -3.42 16.64 -7.48
CA PRO A 89 -2.33 16.17 -8.32
C PRO A 89 -1.75 14.82 -7.87
N ALA A 90 -1.38 13.97 -8.84
CA ALA A 90 -0.89 12.62 -8.56
C ALA A 90 0.38 12.61 -7.68
N SER A 91 1.25 13.61 -7.80
CA SER A 91 2.45 13.79 -6.98
C SER A 91 2.12 14.05 -5.50
N VAL A 92 1.12 14.89 -5.24
CA VAL A 92 0.61 15.17 -3.88
C VAL A 92 -0.07 13.93 -3.31
N ALA A 93 -0.95 13.28 -4.09
CA ALA A 93 -1.63 12.05 -3.69
C ALA A 93 -0.65 10.91 -3.38
N ARG A 94 0.42 10.76 -4.18
CA ARG A 94 1.53 9.83 -3.94
C ARG A 94 2.25 10.15 -2.62
N SER A 95 2.66 11.41 -2.44
CA SER A 95 3.38 11.84 -1.24
C SER A 95 2.54 11.63 0.02
N PHE A 96 1.25 11.99 -0.04
CA PHE A 96 0.30 11.69 1.03
C PHE A 96 0.18 10.17 1.28
N GLY A 97 0.06 9.36 0.23
CA GLY A 97 -0.01 7.91 0.33
C GLY A 97 1.20 7.33 1.08
N LEU A 98 2.42 7.77 0.75
CA LEU A 98 3.64 7.32 1.42
C LEU A 98 3.67 7.73 2.90
N ILE A 99 3.33 8.97 3.21
CA ILE A 99 3.38 9.49 4.58
C ILE A 99 2.33 8.83 5.48
N VAL A 100 1.12 8.69 4.97
CA VAL A 100 0.03 8.06 5.72
C VAL A 100 0.25 6.55 5.91
N GLN A 101 0.85 5.90 4.94
CA GLN A 101 1.23 4.48 5.05
C GLN A 101 2.42 4.30 5.99
N ALA A 102 3.43 5.18 5.96
CA ALA A 102 4.51 5.18 6.95
C ALA A 102 3.95 5.26 8.38
N THR A 103 2.88 6.02 8.60
CA THR A 103 2.24 6.12 9.93
C THR A 103 1.37 4.89 10.22
N GLY A 104 0.38 4.61 9.38
CA GLY A 104 -0.63 3.58 9.61
C GLY A 104 -0.11 2.16 9.48
N MET A 105 0.67 1.86 8.42
CA MET A 105 1.20 0.50 8.21
C MET A 105 2.36 0.18 9.16
N MET A 106 3.14 1.17 9.63
CA MET A 106 4.07 0.93 10.73
C MET A 106 3.33 0.54 12.01
N MET A 107 2.21 1.20 12.32
CA MET A 107 1.38 0.83 13.45
C MET A 107 0.75 -0.57 13.28
N ALA A 108 0.27 -0.89 12.06
CA ALA A 108 -0.21 -2.24 11.74
C ALA A 108 0.90 -3.27 11.85
N SER A 109 2.11 -2.96 11.37
CA SER A 109 3.30 -3.83 11.48
C SER A 109 3.66 -4.11 12.93
N ALA A 110 3.66 -3.09 13.78
CA ALA A 110 3.86 -3.26 15.22
C ALA A 110 2.79 -4.18 15.83
N SER A 111 1.51 -3.99 15.46
CA SER A 111 0.41 -4.86 15.90
C SER A 111 0.59 -6.30 15.43
N ILE A 112 0.99 -6.52 14.17
CA ILE A 112 1.27 -7.84 13.59
C ILE A 112 2.39 -8.55 14.35
N LEU A 113 3.50 -7.86 14.59
CA LEU A 113 4.66 -8.41 15.29
C LEU A 113 4.37 -8.71 16.77
N LEU A 114 3.70 -7.78 17.47
CA LEU A 114 3.31 -7.95 18.85
C LEU A 114 2.28 -9.07 19.06
N SER A 115 1.40 -9.27 18.07
CA SER A 115 0.41 -10.36 18.06
C SER A 115 1.02 -11.72 17.67
N GLY A 116 2.33 -11.81 17.40
CA GLY A 116 3.01 -13.05 17.07
C GLY A 116 2.56 -13.72 15.78
N ARG A 117 1.99 -12.95 14.83
CA ARG A 117 1.52 -13.51 13.56
C ARG A 117 2.67 -14.08 12.74
N ARG A 118 2.35 -15.12 12.00
CA ARG A 118 3.32 -15.75 11.10
C ARG A 118 3.65 -14.83 9.94
N ILE A 119 4.95 -14.63 9.74
CA ILE A 119 5.52 -13.90 8.60
C ILE A 119 6.67 -14.73 8.01
N ASP A 120 6.90 -14.61 6.71
CA ASP A 120 8.07 -15.19 6.08
C ASP A 120 9.23 -14.17 6.14
N TRP A 121 10.12 -14.35 7.11
CA TRP A 121 11.24 -13.42 7.37
C TRP A 121 12.22 -13.31 6.21
N LYS A 122 12.45 -14.41 5.47
CA LYS A 122 13.35 -14.38 4.32
C LYS A 122 12.71 -13.65 3.15
N ALA A 123 11.42 -13.92 2.91
CA ALA A 123 10.64 -13.18 1.94
C ALA A 123 10.55 -11.68 2.32
N LEU A 124 10.36 -11.37 3.60
CA LEU A 124 10.36 -9.98 4.07
C LEU A 124 11.69 -9.28 3.77
N GLY A 125 12.83 -9.89 4.12
CA GLY A 125 14.14 -9.29 3.90
C GLY A 125 14.45 -9.04 2.42
N LEU A 126 14.19 -10.03 1.55
CA LEU A 126 14.36 -9.88 0.11
C LEU A 126 13.36 -8.88 -0.49
N GLY A 127 12.11 -8.89 0.00
CA GLY A 127 11.06 -7.96 -0.41
C GLY A 127 11.41 -6.52 -0.08
N VAL A 128 11.81 -6.25 1.16
CA VAL A 128 12.25 -4.91 1.60
C VAL A 128 13.46 -4.45 0.78
N GLY A 129 14.48 -5.31 0.62
CA GLY A 129 15.68 -4.96 -0.13
C GLY A 129 15.38 -4.62 -1.59
N GLY A 130 14.67 -5.52 -2.30
CA GLY A 130 14.32 -5.32 -3.70
C GLY A 130 13.40 -4.11 -3.91
N ALA A 131 12.39 -3.95 -3.05
CA ALA A 131 11.44 -2.84 -3.16
C ALA A 131 12.08 -1.49 -2.80
N SER A 132 12.96 -1.42 -1.82
CA SER A 132 13.70 -0.19 -1.50
C SER A 132 14.59 0.26 -2.65
N VAL A 133 15.30 -0.67 -3.28
CA VAL A 133 16.11 -0.37 -4.48
C VAL A 133 15.23 0.09 -5.63
N GLY A 134 14.12 -0.62 -5.89
CA GLY A 134 13.16 -0.23 -6.92
C GLY A 134 12.55 1.16 -6.67
N PHE A 135 12.21 1.46 -5.41
CA PHE A 135 11.69 2.77 -5.01
C PHE A 135 12.71 3.89 -5.28
N LEU A 136 13.97 3.69 -4.87
CA LEU A 136 15.03 4.68 -5.11
C LEU A 136 15.28 4.89 -6.60
N VAL A 137 15.41 3.80 -7.36
CA VAL A 137 15.58 3.89 -8.81
C VAL A 137 14.41 4.61 -9.48
N GLY A 138 13.17 4.27 -9.10
CA GLY A 138 11.98 4.93 -9.63
C GLY A 138 11.93 6.41 -9.27
N LEU A 139 12.25 6.76 -8.02
CA LEU A 139 12.25 8.14 -7.56
C LEU A 139 13.28 9.00 -8.30
N PHE A 140 14.53 8.54 -8.39
CA PHE A 140 15.62 9.31 -8.99
C PHE A 140 15.65 9.26 -10.53
N ALA A 141 15.22 8.16 -11.16
CA ALA A 141 15.23 8.03 -12.60
C ALA A 141 13.95 8.59 -13.28
N LEU A 142 12.79 8.44 -12.62
CA LEU A 142 11.50 8.81 -13.18
C LEU A 142 10.89 10.06 -12.54
N GLY A 143 11.44 10.54 -11.43
CA GLY A 143 11.02 11.76 -10.76
C GLY A 143 11.91 12.95 -11.07
N ASP A 144 11.39 14.14 -10.83
CA ASP A 144 12.11 15.40 -10.93
C ASP A 144 12.24 16.04 -9.53
N PRO A 145 13.44 15.98 -8.92
CA PRO A 145 13.66 16.53 -7.59
C PRO A 145 13.62 18.07 -7.56
N SER A 146 13.61 18.73 -8.72
CA SER A 146 13.51 20.21 -8.79
C SER A 146 12.08 20.70 -8.58
N THR A 147 11.09 19.82 -8.71
CA THR A 147 9.68 20.15 -8.49
C THR A 147 9.31 20.03 -7.01
N PRO A 148 8.37 20.86 -6.50
CA PRO A 148 7.98 20.87 -5.08
C PRO A 148 7.57 19.51 -4.51
N PHE A 149 6.88 18.70 -5.29
CA PHE A 149 6.42 17.37 -4.87
C PHE A 149 7.18 16.23 -5.58
N TRP A 150 8.40 16.48 -6.07
CA TRP A 150 9.19 15.48 -6.79
C TRP A 150 8.33 14.79 -7.86
N GLU A 151 7.79 15.59 -8.77
CA GLU A 151 6.83 15.12 -9.76
C GLU A 151 7.41 14.04 -10.66
N SER A 152 6.55 13.14 -11.11
CA SER A 152 6.95 12.14 -12.09
C SER A 152 7.11 12.79 -13.47
N ARG A 153 8.17 12.41 -14.18
CA ARG A 153 8.36 12.74 -15.61
C ARG A 153 7.39 11.97 -16.52
N ILE A 154 6.70 10.97 -15.96
CA ILE A 154 5.65 10.22 -16.65
C ILE A 154 4.34 10.97 -16.44
N ASP A 155 3.59 11.15 -17.52
CA ASP A 155 2.26 11.77 -17.47
C ASP A 155 1.38 11.12 -16.39
N PRO A 156 0.75 11.90 -15.52
CA PRO A 156 -0.10 11.43 -14.45
C PRO A 156 -1.21 10.47 -14.87
N ALA A 157 -1.76 10.61 -16.09
CA ALA A 157 -2.80 9.72 -16.60
C ALA A 157 -2.27 8.29 -16.80
N PHE A 158 -1.06 8.15 -17.36
CA PHE A 158 -0.41 6.83 -17.49
C PHE A 158 -0.07 6.21 -16.13
N VAL A 159 0.32 7.02 -15.15
CA VAL A 159 0.55 6.52 -13.77
C VAL A 159 -0.75 5.98 -13.17
N LYS A 160 -1.88 6.70 -13.31
CA LYS A 160 -3.20 6.28 -12.82
C LYS A 160 -3.64 4.97 -13.47
N VAL A 161 -3.54 4.86 -14.80
CA VAL A 161 -3.88 3.63 -15.53
C VAL A 161 -2.96 2.48 -15.14
N SER A 162 -1.65 2.71 -15.05
CA SER A 162 -0.69 1.66 -14.64
C SER A 162 -0.98 1.15 -13.24
N PHE A 163 -1.33 2.02 -12.30
CA PHE A 163 -1.77 1.64 -10.96
C PHE A 163 -3.00 0.72 -11.02
N THR A 164 -4.01 1.10 -11.80
CA THR A 164 -5.21 0.29 -12.01
C THR A 164 -4.90 -1.09 -12.60
N LEU A 165 -3.95 -1.19 -13.55
CA LEU A 165 -3.53 -2.48 -14.13
C LEU A 165 -2.90 -3.40 -13.09
N ILE A 166 -2.10 -2.87 -12.17
CA ILE A 166 -1.51 -3.65 -11.07
C ILE A 166 -2.60 -4.16 -10.12
N ILE A 167 -3.54 -3.30 -9.77
CA ILE A 167 -4.65 -3.69 -8.90
C ILE A 167 -5.56 -4.72 -9.61
N PHE A 168 -5.76 -4.60 -10.92
CA PHE A 168 -6.47 -5.61 -11.72
C PHE A 168 -5.74 -6.96 -11.72
N ALA A 169 -4.40 -6.98 -11.76
CA ALA A 169 -3.63 -8.22 -11.61
C ALA A 169 -3.97 -8.94 -10.30
N VAL A 170 -4.13 -8.21 -9.20
CA VAL A 170 -4.53 -8.79 -7.90
C VAL A 170 -5.90 -9.45 -7.99
N ALA A 171 -6.89 -8.82 -8.63
CA ALA A 171 -8.22 -9.42 -8.83
C ALA A 171 -8.15 -10.76 -9.59
N LEU A 172 -7.32 -10.81 -10.64
CA LEU A 172 -7.10 -12.03 -11.41
C LEU A 172 -6.44 -13.13 -10.59
N ILE A 173 -5.43 -12.78 -9.80
CA ILE A 173 -4.69 -13.72 -8.94
C ILE A 173 -5.62 -14.29 -7.89
N VAL A 174 -6.38 -13.44 -7.25
CA VAL A 174 -7.38 -13.82 -6.25
C VAL A 174 -8.38 -14.81 -6.85
N ARG A 175 -8.85 -14.58 -8.08
CA ARG A 175 -9.71 -15.50 -8.81
C ARG A 175 -9.03 -16.84 -9.08
N LEU A 176 -7.76 -16.85 -9.49
CA LEU A 176 -7.00 -18.07 -9.78
C LEU A 176 -6.70 -18.90 -8.52
N CYS A 177 -6.57 -18.22 -7.38
CA CYS A 177 -6.31 -18.86 -6.09
C CYS A 177 -7.59 -19.21 -5.34
N ALA A 178 -8.75 -18.69 -5.77
CA ALA A 178 -10.04 -18.98 -5.15
C ALA A 178 -10.34 -20.51 -5.19
N GLY A 179 -10.57 -21.08 -4.02
CA GLY A 179 -10.86 -22.51 -3.86
C GLY A 179 -9.63 -23.41 -3.72
N LYS A 180 -8.42 -22.89 -3.86
CA LYS A 180 -7.19 -23.64 -3.57
C LYS A 180 -6.74 -23.33 -2.15
N LYS A 181 -6.86 -24.28 -1.22
CA LYS A 181 -6.25 -24.12 0.10
C LYS A 181 -4.73 -24.24 -0.04
N SER A 182 -4.02 -23.19 0.29
CA SER A 182 -2.57 -23.26 0.44
C SER A 182 -2.22 -23.61 1.88
N GLU A 183 -1.53 -24.72 2.06
CA GLU A 183 -1.02 -25.17 3.37
C GLU A 183 0.40 -24.67 3.64
N ARG A 184 0.99 -23.89 2.72
CA ARG A 184 2.36 -23.39 2.86
C ARG A 184 2.40 -22.09 3.67
N TYR A 185 3.14 -22.13 4.76
CA TYR A 185 3.32 -20.97 5.65
C TYR A 185 4.66 -20.23 5.45
N LYS A 186 5.47 -20.71 4.53
CA LYS A 186 6.74 -20.08 4.11
C LYS A 186 7.07 -20.50 2.69
N VAL A 187 7.99 -19.80 2.06
CA VAL A 187 8.59 -20.25 0.81
C VAL A 187 9.58 -21.38 1.12
N ASP A 188 9.30 -22.57 0.64
CA ASP A 188 10.08 -23.76 0.99
C ASP A 188 11.41 -23.82 0.22
N ASP A 189 11.42 -23.31 -1.01
CA ASP A 189 12.55 -23.40 -1.91
C ASP A 189 13.03 -22.03 -2.38
N TRP A 190 14.27 -21.73 -2.02
CA TRP A 190 14.97 -20.50 -2.35
C TRP A 190 16.10 -20.75 -3.36
N GLY A 191 15.81 -21.46 -4.44
CA GLY A 191 16.72 -21.58 -5.57
C GLY A 191 16.99 -20.22 -6.24
N THR A 192 18.03 -20.13 -7.05
CA THR A 192 18.41 -18.87 -7.73
C THR A 192 17.26 -18.25 -8.52
N ARG A 193 16.42 -19.08 -9.15
CA ARG A 193 15.26 -18.61 -9.94
C ARG A 193 14.19 -17.97 -9.07
N SER A 194 13.86 -18.58 -7.93
CA SER A 194 12.85 -18.04 -7.02
C SER A 194 13.31 -16.75 -6.37
N VAL A 195 14.59 -16.65 -5.98
CA VAL A 195 15.20 -15.43 -5.44
C VAL A 195 15.22 -14.31 -6.50
N SER A 196 15.69 -14.59 -7.71
CA SER A 196 15.74 -13.56 -8.77
C SER A 196 14.35 -13.09 -9.19
N THR A 197 13.39 -14.01 -9.29
CA THR A 197 11.98 -13.65 -9.59
C THR A 197 11.40 -12.79 -8.48
N MET A 198 11.59 -13.16 -7.24
CA MET A 198 11.12 -12.39 -6.10
C MET A 198 11.73 -10.98 -6.05
N LEU A 199 13.04 -10.87 -6.23
CA LEU A 199 13.72 -9.57 -6.27
C LEU A 199 13.19 -8.70 -7.43
N SER A 200 12.90 -9.31 -8.60
CA SER A 200 12.30 -8.59 -9.73
C SER A 200 10.89 -8.08 -9.39
N PHE A 201 10.04 -8.89 -8.76
CA PHE A 201 8.71 -8.46 -8.32
C PHE A 201 8.80 -7.35 -7.27
N ALA A 202 9.67 -7.51 -6.27
CA ALA A 202 9.88 -6.51 -5.24
C ALA A 202 10.41 -5.19 -5.84
N PHE A 203 11.38 -5.26 -6.75
CA PHE A 203 11.92 -4.10 -7.46
C PHE A 203 10.84 -3.35 -8.26
N ILE A 204 10.04 -4.08 -9.05
CA ILE A 204 8.91 -3.49 -9.81
C ILE A 204 7.92 -2.85 -8.84
N GLY A 205 7.57 -3.54 -7.74
CA GLY A 205 6.68 -3.00 -6.71
C GLY A 205 7.20 -1.71 -6.08
N GLY A 206 8.50 -1.65 -5.79
CA GLY A 206 9.15 -0.44 -5.29
C GLY A 206 9.13 0.71 -6.30
N LEU A 207 9.40 0.42 -7.57
CA LEU A 207 9.33 1.38 -8.66
C LEU A 207 7.92 1.99 -8.77
N PHE A 208 6.87 1.16 -8.70
CA PHE A 208 5.50 1.65 -8.67
C PHE A 208 5.18 2.44 -7.39
N SER A 209 5.73 2.06 -6.25
CA SER A 209 5.57 2.83 -5.01
C SER A 209 6.17 4.23 -5.12
N SER A 210 7.23 4.43 -5.92
CA SER A 210 7.79 5.76 -6.17
C SER A 210 6.90 6.64 -7.04
N LEU A 211 6.03 6.04 -7.87
CA LEU A 211 5.12 6.75 -8.79
C LEU A 211 3.74 7.02 -8.20
N ALA A 212 3.15 5.99 -7.55
CA ALA A 212 1.77 6.04 -7.06
C ALA A 212 1.66 6.00 -5.51
N GLY A 213 2.78 5.88 -4.81
CA GLY A 213 2.81 5.80 -3.35
C GLY A 213 2.41 4.42 -2.79
N SER A 214 2.19 3.41 -3.63
CA SER A 214 1.83 2.03 -3.24
C SER A 214 2.21 1.08 -4.36
N GLY A 215 2.48 -0.19 -4.04
CA GLY A 215 2.83 -1.20 -5.03
C GLY A 215 3.80 -2.27 -4.53
N ALA A 216 4.67 -1.94 -3.57
CA ALA A 216 5.63 -2.91 -3.02
C ALA A 216 4.93 -4.08 -2.32
N ASP A 217 3.89 -3.79 -1.56
CA ASP A 217 3.01 -4.76 -0.91
C ASP A 217 2.29 -5.65 -1.93
N VAL A 218 1.73 -5.03 -2.96
CA VAL A 218 0.99 -5.72 -4.02
C VAL A 218 1.88 -6.73 -4.73
N MET A 219 3.05 -6.29 -5.21
CA MET A 219 3.94 -7.14 -5.98
C MET A 219 4.55 -8.27 -5.15
N LEU A 220 4.88 -8.00 -3.89
CA LEU A 220 5.32 -9.04 -2.98
C LEU A 220 4.21 -10.08 -2.72
N PHE A 221 2.98 -9.61 -2.49
CA PHE A 221 1.82 -10.50 -2.34
C PHE A 221 1.60 -11.36 -3.58
N VAL A 222 1.69 -10.77 -4.77
CA VAL A 222 1.60 -11.50 -6.06
C VAL A 222 2.61 -12.63 -6.12
N PHE A 223 3.88 -12.37 -5.79
CA PHE A 223 4.90 -13.41 -5.77
C PHE A 223 4.57 -14.50 -4.75
N LEU A 224 4.26 -14.11 -3.52
CA LEU A 224 4.03 -15.07 -2.44
C LEU A 224 2.82 -15.98 -2.71
N VAL A 225 1.71 -15.42 -3.18
CA VAL A 225 0.46 -16.19 -3.34
C VAL A 225 0.40 -16.91 -4.69
N LEU A 226 0.76 -16.24 -5.80
CA LEU A 226 0.63 -16.82 -7.15
C LEU A 226 1.78 -17.74 -7.49
N ILE A 227 3.02 -17.39 -7.13
CA ILE A 227 4.23 -18.12 -7.55
C ILE A 227 4.67 -19.09 -6.47
N ALA A 228 4.82 -18.62 -5.24
CA ALA A 228 5.29 -19.46 -4.13
C ALA A 228 4.17 -20.24 -3.44
N HIS A 229 2.92 -19.99 -3.77
CA HIS A 229 1.73 -20.62 -3.18
C HIS A 229 1.70 -20.55 -1.64
N VAL A 230 2.17 -19.44 -1.07
CA VAL A 230 2.12 -19.16 0.35
C VAL A 230 0.70 -18.76 0.75
N ASN A 231 0.30 -19.20 1.94
CA ASN A 231 -1.02 -18.88 2.49
C ASN A 231 -1.22 -17.37 2.61
N PRO A 232 -2.34 -16.79 2.15
CA PRO A 232 -2.64 -15.36 2.26
C PRO A 232 -2.54 -14.81 3.69
N LYS A 233 -2.81 -15.61 4.71
CA LYS A 233 -2.66 -15.22 6.12
C LYS A 233 -1.21 -14.96 6.54
N VAL A 234 -0.22 -15.42 5.77
CA VAL A 234 1.21 -15.11 5.94
C VAL A 234 1.66 -14.06 4.93
N ALA A 235 1.18 -14.16 3.69
CA ALA A 235 1.57 -13.25 2.62
C ALA A 235 1.15 -11.80 2.90
N ILE A 236 -0.09 -11.57 3.38
CA ILE A 236 -0.61 -10.23 3.70
C ILE A 236 0.22 -9.55 4.81
N PRO A 237 0.43 -10.14 6.00
CA PRO A 237 1.28 -9.53 7.01
C PRO A 237 2.70 -9.22 6.52
N THR A 238 3.30 -10.15 5.75
CA THR A 238 4.65 -9.96 5.19
C THR A 238 4.69 -8.77 4.21
N SER A 239 3.68 -8.62 3.36
CA SER A 239 3.59 -7.50 2.41
C SER A 239 3.31 -6.16 3.10
N ILE A 240 2.46 -6.13 4.13
CA ILE A 240 2.18 -4.92 4.93
C ILE A 240 3.47 -4.38 5.55
N ILE A 241 4.28 -5.25 6.17
CA ILE A 241 5.54 -4.84 6.79
C ILE A 241 6.52 -4.32 5.74
N THR A 242 6.59 -4.96 4.55
CA THR A 242 7.42 -4.48 3.45
C THR A 242 7.02 -3.08 3.01
N MET A 243 5.74 -2.84 2.81
CA MET A 243 5.26 -1.51 2.40
C MET A 243 5.46 -0.46 3.50
N ALA A 244 5.30 -0.83 4.77
CA ALA A 244 5.59 0.06 5.89
C ALA A 244 7.05 0.57 5.85
N VAL A 245 8.02 -0.31 5.56
CA VAL A 245 9.43 0.07 5.44
C VAL A 245 9.67 0.96 4.22
N VAL A 246 9.12 0.59 3.05
CA VAL A 246 9.26 1.39 1.82
C VAL A 246 8.60 2.76 1.96
N SER A 247 7.44 2.83 2.60
CA SER A 247 6.74 4.10 2.87
C SER A 247 7.54 4.98 3.84
N THR A 248 8.18 4.38 4.85
CA THR A 248 9.05 5.10 5.78
C THR A 248 10.28 5.66 5.07
N LEU A 249 10.86 4.89 4.12
CA LEU A 249 11.93 5.39 3.25
C LEU A 249 11.43 6.57 2.41
N GLY A 250 10.23 6.48 1.83
CA GLY A 250 9.60 7.56 1.09
C GLY A 250 9.37 8.80 1.96
N LEU A 251 8.86 8.63 3.17
CA LEU A 251 8.71 9.70 4.15
C LEU A 251 10.07 10.36 4.47
N ALA A 252 11.11 9.59 4.69
CA ALA A 252 12.42 10.10 5.01
C ALA A 252 13.02 10.94 3.86
N ILE A 253 12.88 10.50 2.63
CA ILE A 253 13.46 11.16 1.46
C ILE A 253 12.58 12.33 0.98
N ILE A 254 11.31 12.06 0.69
CA ILE A 254 10.42 13.05 0.09
C ILE A 254 9.88 14.01 1.16
N GLY A 255 9.43 13.46 2.30
CA GLY A 255 8.82 14.25 3.36
C GLY A 255 9.82 15.11 4.13
N LEU A 256 10.88 14.49 4.64
CA LEU A 256 11.81 15.17 5.55
C LEU A 256 13.01 15.78 4.83
N TRP A 257 13.73 15.00 4.01
CA TRP A 257 14.93 15.50 3.33
C TRP A 257 14.58 16.52 2.24
N HIS A 258 13.59 16.26 1.41
CA HIS A 258 13.13 17.20 0.38
C HIS A 258 12.23 18.31 0.92
N GLY A 259 11.81 18.25 2.20
CA GLY A 259 11.07 19.29 2.88
C GLY A 259 9.59 19.43 2.48
N GLN A 260 8.98 18.37 1.90
CA GLN A 260 7.56 18.41 1.54
C GLN A 260 6.62 18.39 2.75
N LEU A 261 7.08 17.82 3.87
CA LEU A 261 6.45 17.94 5.17
C LEU A 261 6.98 19.21 5.84
N ASP A 262 6.31 20.32 5.60
CA ASP A 262 6.56 21.51 6.41
C ASP A 262 5.98 21.30 7.82
N ILE A 263 6.85 20.82 8.70
CA ILE A 263 6.57 20.70 10.13
C ILE A 263 6.66 22.09 10.81
N GLY A 264 6.91 23.14 10.03
CA GLY A 264 7.17 24.49 10.52
C GLY A 264 6.07 24.99 11.43
N LEU A 265 6.50 25.57 12.55
CA LEU A 265 5.67 26.25 13.55
C LEU A 265 5.05 27.55 12.98
N SER A 266 5.46 28.00 11.80
CA SER A 266 4.92 29.15 11.08
C SER A 266 4.16 28.67 9.84
N GLY A 267 2.84 28.80 9.85
CA GLY A 267 1.91 28.36 8.80
C GLY A 267 2.02 29.06 7.44
N ASP A 268 3.16 29.64 7.08
CA ASP A 268 3.31 30.52 5.93
C ASP A 268 3.97 29.87 4.70
N GLN A 269 4.51 28.65 4.80
CA GLN A 269 5.06 27.93 3.64
C GLN A 269 4.09 26.90 3.09
N VAL A 270 3.11 27.39 2.39
CA VAL A 270 2.26 26.55 1.55
C VAL A 270 2.94 26.38 0.21
N VAL A 271 3.37 25.17 -0.10
CA VAL A 271 3.96 24.87 -1.41
C VAL A 271 2.90 25.00 -2.49
N SER A 272 3.03 26.04 -3.33
CA SER A 272 2.16 26.20 -4.51
C SER A 272 2.63 25.27 -5.62
N VAL A 273 1.80 24.32 -6.02
CA VAL A 273 2.01 23.55 -7.25
C VAL A 273 1.38 24.36 -8.38
N ALA A 274 2.21 24.93 -9.25
CA ALA A 274 1.79 25.50 -10.51
C ALA A 274 1.66 24.36 -11.53
N GLY A 275 0.47 23.79 -11.66
CA GLY A 275 0.13 22.94 -12.80
C GLY A 275 -0.54 23.81 -13.89
N GLU A 276 -0.23 23.59 -15.16
CA GLU A 276 -0.84 24.31 -16.30
C GLU A 276 -2.38 24.18 -16.36
N ALA A 277 -2.97 23.25 -15.60
CA ALA A 277 -4.42 23.07 -15.50
C ALA A 277 -5.10 24.06 -14.54
N PHE A 278 -4.35 24.73 -13.70
CA PHE A 278 -4.88 25.72 -12.76
C PHE A 278 -4.32 27.07 -13.15
N GLY A 279 -5.15 27.94 -13.73
CA GLY A 279 -4.73 29.29 -14.13
C GLY A 279 -4.08 30.08 -12.97
N PRO A 280 -3.35 31.17 -13.25
CA PRO A 280 -2.53 31.89 -12.29
C PRO A 280 -3.28 32.42 -11.05
N GLU A 281 -4.61 32.45 -11.07
CA GLU A 281 -5.43 32.83 -9.92
C GLU A 281 -5.87 31.65 -9.04
N SER A 282 -5.64 30.41 -9.46
CA SER A 282 -6.04 29.17 -8.74
C SER A 282 -4.82 28.34 -8.31
N ALA A 283 -3.74 28.95 -7.87
CA ALA A 283 -2.66 28.22 -7.21
C ALA A 283 -3.24 27.54 -5.95
N THR A 284 -3.81 26.37 -6.14
CA THR A 284 -4.36 25.56 -5.05
C THR A 284 -3.21 25.11 -4.20
N ARG A 285 -3.11 25.67 -3.03
CA ARG A 285 -2.06 25.39 -2.07
C ARG A 285 -2.38 24.04 -1.41
N PHE A 286 -1.51 23.04 -1.57
CA PHE A 286 -1.69 21.74 -0.93
C PHE A 286 -0.84 21.69 0.35
N ASP A 287 -1.51 21.74 1.48
CA ASP A 287 -0.89 21.57 2.80
C ASP A 287 -0.75 20.06 3.10
N LEU A 288 0.36 19.45 2.64
CA LEU A 288 0.61 18.02 2.83
C LEU A 288 0.70 17.66 4.32
N PHE A 289 1.23 18.53 5.16
CA PHE A 289 1.30 18.31 6.59
C PHE A 289 -0.09 18.37 7.26
N GLY A 290 -0.93 19.34 6.90
CA GLY A 290 -2.31 19.45 7.38
C GLY A 290 -3.17 18.26 6.93
N ILE A 291 -3.01 17.83 5.67
CA ILE A 291 -3.67 16.62 5.14
C ILE A 291 -3.26 15.38 5.96
N TRP A 292 -1.96 15.25 6.28
CA TRP A 292 -1.48 14.16 7.13
C TRP A 292 -1.96 14.30 8.57
N LEU A 293 -1.92 15.51 9.17
CA LEU A 293 -2.42 15.74 10.52
C LEU A 293 -3.88 15.32 10.68
N ALA A 294 -4.73 15.60 9.68
CA ALA A 294 -6.13 15.20 9.71
C ALA A 294 -6.31 13.67 9.63
N ALA A 295 -5.48 12.98 8.86
CA ALA A 295 -5.57 11.55 8.65
C ALA A 295 -4.85 10.71 9.71
N ALA A 296 -3.77 11.24 10.32
CA ALA A 296 -2.88 10.49 11.21
C ALA A 296 -3.59 9.78 12.38
N PRO A 297 -4.46 10.44 13.17
CA PRO A 297 -5.15 9.77 14.27
C PRO A 297 -6.07 8.64 13.79
N ILE A 298 -6.57 8.71 12.57
CA ILE A 298 -7.45 7.69 12.01
C ILE A 298 -6.66 6.46 11.56
N VAL A 299 -5.52 6.68 10.89
CA VAL A 299 -4.77 5.56 10.31
C VAL A 299 -4.05 4.73 11.36
N VAL A 300 -3.68 5.31 12.50
CA VAL A 300 -3.06 4.57 13.60
C VAL A 300 -4.02 3.59 14.28
N TRP A 301 -5.33 3.80 14.13
CA TRP A 301 -6.36 2.87 14.59
C TRP A 301 -6.85 1.95 13.47
N GLY A 302 -7.15 2.52 12.31
CA GLY A 302 -7.77 1.79 11.22
C GLY A 302 -6.89 0.68 10.64
N ALA A 303 -5.58 0.90 10.49
CA ALA A 303 -4.69 -0.10 9.94
C ALA A 303 -4.45 -1.30 10.90
N PRO A 304 -4.17 -1.13 12.20
CA PRO A 304 -4.15 -2.24 13.15
C PRO A 304 -5.49 -2.97 13.25
N LEU A 305 -6.62 -2.24 13.22
CA LEU A 305 -7.95 -2.84 13.22
C LEU A 305 -8.19 -3.69 11.97
N GLY A 306 -7.83 -3.18 10.79
CA GLY A 306 -7.90 -3.92 9.54
C GLY A 306 -7.07 -5.20 9.59
N ALA A 307 -5.85 -5.10 10.07
CA ALA A 307 -4.98 -6.24 10.28
C ALA A 307 -5.59 -7.26 11.26
N TRP A 308 -6.15 -6.82 12.37
CA TRP A 308 -6.80 -7.68 13.36
C TRP A 308 -8.04 -8.39 12.79
N VAL A 309 -8.88 -7.68 12.04
CA VAL A 309 -10.05 -8.27 11.37
C VAL A 309 -9.62 -9.31 10.33
N ALA A 310 -8.64 -8.97 9.48
CA ALA A 310 -8.14 -9.89 8.46
C ALA A 310 -7.62 -11.22 9.01
N ALA A 311 -7.09 -11.21 10.25
CA ALA A 311 -6.68 -12.46 10.90
C ALA A 311 -7.84 -13.33 11.35
N LYS A 312 -8.96 -12.73 11.74
CA LYS A 312 -10.13 -13.44 12.29
C LYS A 312 -11.10 -13.94 11.25
N VAL A 313 -11.18 -13.26 10.11
CA VAL A 313 -12.07 -13.68 9.03
C VAL A 313 -11.47 -14.84 8.22
N SER A 314 -12.33 -15.56 7.49
CA SER A 314 -11.87 -16.63 6.63
C SER A 314 -11.00 -16.12 5.47
N GLU A 315 -10.06 -16.95 4.98
CA GLU A 315 -9.27 -16.63 3.79
C GLU A 315 -10.16 -16.23 2.60
N ARG A 316 -11.28 -16.93 2.44
CA ARG A 316 -12.24 -16.64 1.37
C ARG A 316 -12.83 -15.25 1.49
N THR A 317 -13.13 -14.79 2.70
CA THR A 317 -13.67 -13.45 2.96
C THR A 317 -12.65 -12.39 2.58
N VAL A 318 -11.39 -12.56 2.99
CA VAL A 318 -10.29 -11.63 2.63
C VAL A 318 -10.11 -11.59 1.11
N ILE A 319 -10.07 -12.74 0.47
CA ILE A 319 -9.95 -12.91 -0.98
C ILE A 319 -11.06 -12.16 -1.72
N ILE A 320 -12.32 -12.33 -1.31
CA ILE A 320 -13.46 -11.64 -1.92
C ILE A 320 -13.35 -10.13 -1.70
N PHE A 321 -12.98 -9.70 -0.50
CA PHE A 321 -12.82 -8.28 -0.19
C PHE A 321 -11.74 -7.61 -1.07
N VAL A 322 -10.58 -8.26 -1.22
CA VAL A 322 -9.50 -7.80 -2.12
C VAL A 322 -9.98 -7.72 -3.58
N ALA A 323 -10.74 -8.72 -4.04
CA ALA A 323 -11.28 -8.72 -5.40
C ALA A 323 -12.28 -7.59 -5.62
N VAL A 324 -13.17 -7.34 -4.67
CA VAL A 324 -14.15 -6.24 -4.74
C VAL A 324 -13.42 -4.89 -4.79
N MET A 325 -12.42 -4.67 -3.94
CA MET A 325 -11.61 -3.44 -3.98
C MET A 325 -10.92 -3.24 -5.32
N ALA A 326 -10.33 -4.30 -5.88
CA ALA A 326 -9.69 -4.24 -7.18
C ALA A 326 -10.67 -3.94 -8.32
N MET A 327 -11.87 -4.51 -8.28
CA MET A 327 -12.91 -4.21 -9.27
C MET A 327 -13.45 -2.78 -9.14
N LEU A 328 -13.58 -2.27 -7.93
CA LEU A 328 -13.93 -0.87 -7.68
C LEU A 328 -12.88 0.08 -8.26
N GLU A 329 -11.60 -0.23 -8.11
CA GLU A 329 -10.52 0.58 -8.70
C GLU A 329 -10.61 0.62 -10.22
N VAL A 330 -10.81 -0.54 -10.87
CA VAL A 330 -11.01 -0.59 -12.34
C VAL A 330 -12.24 0.22 -12.76
N ALA A 331 -13.36 0.06 -12.05
CA ALA A 331 -14.59 0.78 -12.36
C ALA A 331 -14.44 2.30 -12.17
N THR A 332 -13.81 2.73 -11.07
CA THR A 332 -13.57 4.17 -10.83
C THR A 332 -12.63 4.77 -11.85
N THR A 333 -11.62 4.06 -12.31
CA THR A 333 -10.76 4.52 -13.41
C THR A 333 -11.53 4.68 -14.72
N ALA A 334 -12.36 3.69 -15.04
CA ALA A 334 -13.17 3.74 -16.26
C ALA A 334 -14.22 4.86 -16.24
N ILE A 335 -14.76 5.23 -15.08
CA ILE A 335 -15.83 6.24 -14.94
C ILE A 335 -15.26 7.64 -14.78
N PHE A 336 -14.26 7.83 -13.92
CA PHE A 336 -13.82 9.15 -13.46
C PHE A 336 -12.51 9.64 -14.12
N LEU A 337 -11.86 8.84 -14.96
CA LEU A 337 -10.69 9.32 -15.68
C LEU A 337 -11.11 9.84 -17.07
N ASP A 338 -11.49 11.11 -17.16
CA ASP A 338 -11.98 11.73 -18.41
C ASP A 338 -10.98 11.63 -19.56
N GLN A 339 -9.69 11.72 -19.26
CA GLN A 339 -8.61 11.53 -20.22
C GLN A 339 -8.66 10.16 -20.92
N LEU A 340 -9.19 9.12 -20.27
CA LEU A 340 -9.34 7.79 -20.86
C LEU A 340 -10.36 7.78 -22.01
N HIS A 341 -11.32 8.69 -21.98
CA HIS A 341 -12.37 8.81 -22.99
C HIS A 341 -11.99 9.75 -24.15
N SER A 342 -11.07 10.68 -23.90
CA SER A 342 -10.66 11.70 -24.89
C SER A 342 -9.33 11.38 -25.57
N ASP A 343 -8.44 10.62 -24.92
CA ASP A 343 -7.13 10.27 -25.47
C ASP A 343 -7.09 8.82 -25.95
N VAL A 344 -7.01 8.64 -27.27
CA VAL A 344 -6.96 7.33 -27.94
C VAL A 344 -5.70 6.54 -27.56
N VAL A 345 -4.57 7.23 -27.32
CA VAL A 345 -3.31 6.58 -26.93
C VAL A 345 -3.43 6.01 -25.53
N LEU A 346 -3.99 6.78 -24.59
CA LEU A 346 -4.23 6.34 -23.22
C LEU A 346 -5.25 5.20 -23.17
N ALA A 347 -6.33 5.28 -23.93
CA ALA A 347 -7.33 4.22 -24.05
C ALA A 347 -6.71 2.93 -24.63
N GLY A 348 -5.91 3.06 -25.68
CA GLY A 348 -5.15 1.94 -26.27
C GLY A 348 -4.20 1.31 -25.25
N PHE A 349 -3.46 2.14 -24.50
CA PHE A 349 -2.58 1.67 -23.44
C PHE A 349 -3.35 0.90 -22.35
N ALA A 350 -4.51 1.39 -21.92
CA ALA A 350 -5.35 0.72 -20.93
C ALA A 350 -5.85 -0.64 -21.42
N ILE A 351 -6.38 -0.73 -22.66
CA ILE A 351 -6.90 -1.97 -23.24
C ILE A 351 -5.77 -2.99 -23.41
N VAL A 352 -4.67 -2.60 -24.04
CA VAL A 352 -3.50 -3.47 -24.24
C VAL A 352 -2.94 -3.90 -22.87
N GLY A 353 -2.85 -2.98 -21.93
CA GLY A 353 -2.41 -3.25 -20.57
C GLY A 353 -3.28 -4.28 -19.86
N LEU A 354 -4.61 -4.19 -19.94
CA LEU A 354 -5.53 -5.18 -19.37
C LEU A 354 -5.33 -6.57 -19.99
N LEU A 355 -5.20 -6.65 -21.32
CA LEU A 355 -4.97 -7.90 -22.04
C LEU A 355 -3.60 -8.50 -21.68
N MET A 356 -2.56 -7.68 -21.64
CA MET A 356 -1.21 -8.12 -21.25
C MET A 356 -1.17 -8.56 -19.77
N THR A 357 -1.83 -7.86 -18.88
CA THR A 357 -1.94 -8.24 -17.46
C THR A 357 -2.65 -9.57 -17.31
N TRP A 358 -3.78 -9.76 -17.99
CA TRP A 358 -4.50 -11.03 -18.01
C TRP A 358 -3.62 -12.17 -18.53
N TRP A 359 -2.94 -11.95 -19.67
CA TRP A 359 -2.03 -12.94 -20.25
C TRP A 359 -0.86 -13.26 -19.32
N ALA A 360 -0.20 -12.22 -18.77
CA ALA A 360 0.95 -12.36 -17.89
C ALA A 360 0.62 -13.15 -16.61
N VAL A 361 -0.49 -12.81 -15.95
CA VAL A 361 -0.94 -13.51 -14.72
C VAL A 361 -1.22 -14.99 -15.01
N ASN A 362 -1.93 -15.30 -16.11
CA ASN A 362 -2.18 -16.68 -16.51
C ASN A 362 -0.88 -17.45 -16.89
N ARG A 363 0.06 -16.76 -17.52
CA ARG A 363 1.37 -17.34 -17.88
C ARG A 363 2.21 -17.64 -16.64
N LEU A 364 2.29 -16.68 -15.71
CA LEU A 364 2.99 -16.84 -14.44
C LEU A 364 2.42 -17.97 -13.59
N ALA A 365 1.10 -18.08 -13.53
CA ALA A 365 0.44 -19.18 -12.83
C ALA A 365 0.84 -20.56 -13.38
N ARG A 366 1.04 -20.69 -14.70
CA ARG A 366 1.51 -21.94 -15.33
C ARG A 366 3.00 -22.17 -15.09
N LEU A 367 3.80 -21.11 -15.00
CA LEU A 367 5.25 -21.19 -14.80
C LEU A 367 5.64 -21.32 -13.33
N SER A 368 4.72 -21.14 -12.40
CA SER A 368 5.02 -21.16 -10.95
C SER A 368 5.76 -22.44 -10.52
N SER A 369 5.34 -23.61 -11.01
CA SER A 369 6.01 -24.87 -10.71
C SER A 369 7.45 -24.98 -11.26
N TRP A 370 7.76 -24.24 -12.34
CA TRP A 370 9.11 -24.19 -12.91
C TRP A 370 10.00 -23.20 -12.16
N ILE A 371 9.44 -22.04 -11.76
CA ILE A 371 10.15 -21.00 -11.00
C ILE A 371 10.57 -21.54 -9.63
N MET A 372 9.67 -22.33 -9.00
CA MET A 372 9.87 -22.87 -7.66
C MET A 372 10.62 -24.22 -7.65
N LYS A 373 11.23 -24.62 -8.76
CA LYS A 373 12.16 -25.77 -8.77
C LYS A 373 13.53 -25.34 -8.27
N PRO A 374 14.20 -26.22 -7.46
CA PRO A 374 15.55 -25.96 -6.95
C PRO A 374 16.58 -25.78 -8.07
#